data_0317a6a165238959733ae9137191eaac
#
_entry.id   0317a6a165238959733ae9137191eaac
#
_cell.length_a   1.000
_cell.length_b   1.000
_cell.length_c   1.000
_cell.angle_alpha   90.00
_cell.angle_beta   90.00
_cell.angle_gamma   90.00
#
_symmetry.space_group_name_H-M   'P 1'
#
loop_
_entity.id
_entity.type
_entity.pdbx_description
1 polymer ?
#
loop_
_entity_poly.entity_id
_entity_poly.type
_entity_poly.pdbx_seq_one_letter_code
_entity_poly.pdbx_strand_id
1 'polypeptide(L)'
;MSDEMICLEEEANVAVKHVFRAELLNAIAKNDKGAFKKCVEQIGKDWHVSRTVETKDKYKFREDLWESRNAILAHEYTWNTYNDKKHYKAYSYRSKICFLLNPVYYKLIYDGLNKKALTEFYKSINDTRKVDKETWQETVEHYYSKLPFSPKDETDIDRIFREDFKLWAKDTVKTWIVKENGHIMYKRGLTPESAQELSV
;
A
#
# COMPACT_ATOMS: atom_id res chain seq x y z
N MET A 1 -0.79 23.66 23.54
CA MET A 1 -1.24 22.30 23.13
C MET A 1 -1.24 22.31 21.64
N SER A 2 -0.43 21.47 20.98
CA SER A 2 -0.46 21.35 19.51
C SER A 2 -1.82 20.80 19.12
N ASP A 3 -2.54 21.52 18.24
CA ASP A 3 -3.80 21.04 17.69
C ASP A 3 -3.50 19.73 16.94
N GLU A 4 -4.17 18.66 17.34
CA GLU A 4 -4.01 17.35 16.72
C GLU A 4 -4.88 17.31 15.45
N MET A 5 -4.24 17.13 14.30
CA MET A 5 -4.93 16.98 13.03
C MET A 5 -4.87 15.54 12.56
N ILE A 6 -6.02 14.94 12.29
CA ILE A 6 -6.14 13.56 11.84
C ILE A 6 -6.77 13.55 10.44
N CYS A 7 -6.12 12.89 9.50
CA CYS A 7 -6.66 12.69 8.14
C CYS A 7 -7.60 11.48 8.13
N LEU A 8 -8.89 11.70 7.86
CA LEU A 8 -9.90 10.64 7.85
C LEU A 8 -9.63 9.55 6.81
N GLU A 9 -9.26 9.95 5.61
CA GLU A 9 -8.99 9.01 4.52
C GLU A 9 -7.73 8.17 4.82
N GLU A 10 -6.73 8.75 5.50
CA GLU A 10 -5.55 8.02 5.95
C GLU A 10 -5.93 6.96 6.98
N GLU A 11 -6.68 7.35 8.03
CA GLU A 11 -7.11 6.42 9.08
C GLU A 11 -7.96 5.28 8.51
N ALA A 12 -8.92 5.60 7.64
CA ALA A 12 -9.75 4.60 6.98
C ALA A 12 -8.92 3.64 6.10
N ASN A 13 -7.96 4.17 5.33
CA ASN A 13 -7.10 3.37 4.48
C ASN A 13 -6.19 2.44 5.29
N VAL A 14 -5.59 2.96 6.35
CA VAL A 14 -4.74 2.18 7.28
C VAL A 14 -5.55 1.07 7.94
N ALA A 15 -6.75 1.38 8.45
CA ALA A 15 -7.64 0.39 9.07
C ALA A 15 -8.00 -0.75 8.09
N VAL A 16 -8.36 -0.43 6.85
CA VAL A 16 -8.68 -1.42 5.81
C VAL A 16 -7.48 -2.32 5.51
N LYS A 17 -6.26 -1.76 5.44
CA LYS A 17 -5.04 -2.55 5.25
C LYS A 17 -4.82 -3.54 6.40
N HIS A 18 -5.03 -3.11 7.65
CA HIS A 18 -4.94 -4.00 8.81
C HIS A 18 -5.97 -5.13 8.77
N VAL A 19 -7.22 -4.83 8.39
CA VAL A 19 -8.28 -5.84 8.26
C VAL A 19 -7.89 -6.89 7.21
N PHE A 20 -7.52 -6.47 6.00
CA PHE A 20 -7.13 -7.41 4.95
C PHE A 20 -5.89 -8.23 5.32
N ARG A 21 -4.90 -7.60 5.96
CA ARG A 21 -3.73 -8.32 6.47
C ARG A 21 -4.12 -9.39 7.47
N ALA A 22 -4.94 -9.04 8.46
CA ALA A 22 -5.40 -9.97 9.49
C ALA A 22 -6.18 -11.16 8.89
N GLU A 23 -7.07 -10.91 7.93
CA GLU A 23 -7.83 -11.95 7.24
C GLU A 23 -6.92 -12.90 6.44
N LEU A 24 -5.95 -12.37 5.69
CA LEU A 24 -4.99 -13.17 4.94
C LEU A 24 -4.14 -14.05 5.87
N LEU A 25 -3.58 -13.47 6.94
CA LEU A 25 -2.76 -14.20 7.92
C LEU A 25 -3.56 -15.27 8.68
N ASN A 26 -4.81 -14.96 9.07
CA ASN A 26 -5.68 -15.92 9.73
C ASN A 26 -6.02 -17.10 8.80
N ALA A 27 -6.29 -16.84 7.51
CA ALA A 27 -6.52 -17.90 6.53
C ALA A 27 -5.27 -18.79 6.35
N ILE A 28 -4.08 -18.19 6.33
CA ILE A 28 -2.81 -18.94 6.26
C ILE A 28 -2.61 -19.77 7.52
N ALA A 29 -2.79 -19.21 8.71
CA ALA A 29 -2.62 -19.89 9.99
C ALA A 29 -3.56 -21.10 10.14
N LYS A 30 -4.78 -20.99 9.61
CA LYS A 30 -5.77 -22.08 9.59
C LYS A 30 -5.61 -23.04 8.40
N ASN A 31 -4.64 -22.80 7.53
CA ASN A 31 -4.47 -23.50 6.24
C ASN A 31 -5.76 -23.50 5.40
N ASP A 32 -6.56 -22.42 5.49
CA ASP A 32 -7.82 -22.25 4.78
C ASP A 32 -7.60 -21.54 3.43
N LYS A 33 -7.33 -22.33 2.41
CA LYS A 33 -7.15 -21.87 1.03
C LYS A 33 -8.39 -21.15 0.48
N GLY A 34 -9.59 -21.59 0.90
CA GLY A 34 -10.85 -20.98 0.46
C GLY A 34 -11.01 -19.56 1.00
N ALA A 35 -10.79 -19.37 2.30
CA ALA A 35 -10.83 -18.04 2.93
C ALA A 35 -9.76 -17.11 2.34
N PHE A 36 -8.54 -17.59 2.14
CA PHE A 36 -7.47 -16.81 1.51
C PHE A 36 -7.88 -16.29 0.13
N LYS A 37 -8.37 -17.18 -0.75
CA LYS A 37 -8.80 -16.81 -2.10
C LYS A 37 -9.96 -15.82 -2.11
N LYS A 38 -10.90 -15.93 -1.18
CA LYS A 38 -12.00 -14.96 -1.01
C LYS A 38 -11.48 -13.60 -0.60
N CYS A 39 -10.57 -13.55 0.36
CA CYS A 39 -9.95 -12.29 0.80
C CYS A 39 -9.17 -11.63 -0.36
N VAL A 40 -8.34 -12.38 -1.10
CA VAL A 40 -7.66 -11.87 -2.31
C VAL A 40 -8.67 -11.33 -3.32
N GLU A 41 -9.79 -12.02 -3.56
CA GLU A 41 -10.84 -11.52 -4.46
C GLU A 41 -11.46 -10.22 -3.98
N GLN A 42 -11.73 -10.09 -2.67
CA GLN A 42 -12.30 -8.87 -2.09
C GLN A 42 -11.33 -7.69 -2.23
N ILE A 43 -10.05 -7.88 -1.90
CA ILE A 43 -9.00 -6.88 -2.13
C ILE A 43 -8.98 -6.44 -3.60
N GLY A 44 -9.12 -7.38 -4.53
CA GLY A 44 -9.16 -7.07 -5.96
C GLY A 44 -10.34 -6.20 -6.38
N LYS A 45 -11.50 -6.38 -5.74
CA LYS A 45 -12.70 -5.58 -5.97
C LYS A 45 -12.56 -4.19 -5.36
N ASP A 46 -12.24 -4.12 -4.08
CA ASP A 46 -12.20 -2.88 -3.31
C ASP A 46 -11.10 -1.92 -3.79
N TRP A 47 -9.96 -2.46 -4.20
CA TRP A 47 -8.87 -1.67 -4.76
C TRP A 47 -8.85 -1.61 -6.29
N HIS A 48 -9.95 -2.02 -6.94
CA HIS A 48 -10.17 -1.95 -8.39
C HIS A 48 -9.06 -2.56 -9.26
N VAL A 49 -8.34 -3.56 -8.74
CA VAL A 49 -7.24 -4.24 -9.45
C VAL A 49 -7.64 -5.59 -10.06
N SER A 50 -8.82 -6.10 -9.75
CA SER A 50 -9.32 -7.37 -10.31
C SER A 50 -9.41 -7.38 -11.85
N ARG A 51 -9.52 -6.18 -12.47
CA ARG A 51 -9.52 -5.99 -13.93
C ARG A 51 -8.17 -6.29 -14.59
N THR A 52 -7.08 -6.32 -13.82
CA THR A 52 -5.73 -6.60 -14.35
C THR A 52 -5.50 -8.09 -14.61
N VAL A 53 -6.44 -8.93 -14.20
CA VAL A 53 -6.42 -10.38 -14.44
C VAL A 53 -7.64 -10.74 -15.26
N GLU A 54 -7.46 -11.42 -16.41
CA GLU A 54 -8.57 -11.89 -17.23
C GLU A 54 -9.47 -12.85 -16.43
N THR A 55 -10.78 -12.83 -16.71
CA THR A 55 -11.77 -13.61 -15.94
C THR A 55 -11.42 -15.09 -15.88
N LYS A 56 -10.98 -15.69 -16.99
CA LYS A 56 -10.57 -17.10 -17.09
C LYS A 56 -9.35 -17.44 -16.22
N ASP A 57 -8.53 -16.45 -15.90
CA ASP A 57 -7.26 -16.62 -15.18
C ASP A 57 -7.33 -16.26 -13.70
N LYS A 58 -8.45 -15.63 -13.25
CA LYS A 58 -8.61 -15.19 -11.85
C LYS A 58 -8.47 -16.32 -10.83
N TYR A 59 -8.99 -17.50 -11.18
CA TYR A 59 -8.87 -18.66 -10.29
C TYR A 59 -7.39 -19.07 -10.14
N LYS A 60 -6.69 -19.21 -11.26
CA LYS A 60 -5.28 -19.62 -11.26
C LYS A 60 -4.39 -18.57 -10.61
N PHE A 61 -4.64 -17.28 -10.82
CA PHE A 61 -3.95 -16.21 -10.15
C PHE A 61 -4.03 -16.32 -8.61
N ARG A 62 -5.23 -16.57 -8.08
CA ARG A 62 -5.44 -16.76 -6.63
C ARG A 62 -4.81 -18.07 -6.13
N GLU A 63 -4.76 -19.09 -6.95
CA GLU A 63 -4.07 -20.35 -6.68
C GLU A 63 -2.56 -20.11 -6.53
N ASP A 64 -1.96 -19.44 -7.51
CA ASP A 64 -0.54 -19.12 -7.52
C ASP A 64 -0.13 -18.29 -6.28
N LEU A 65 -0.96 -17.34 -5.85
CA LEU A 65 -0.71 -16.56 -4.63
C LEU A 65 -0.79 -17.43 -3.37
N TRP A 66 -1.74 -18.37 -3.32
CA TRP A 66 -1.81 -19.31 -2.20
C TRP A 66 -0.58 -20.21 -2.13
N GLU A 67 -0.16 -20.77 -3.25
CA GLU A 67 1.05 -21.63 -3.29
C GLU A 67 2.32 -20.84 -2.93
N SER A 68 2.37 -19.55 -3.27
CA SER A 68 3.50 -18.68 -2.99
C SER A 68 3.48 -18.04 -1.60
N ARG A 69 2.43 -18.23 -0.79
CA ARG A 69 2.21 -17.48 0.47
C ARG A 69 3.37 -17.56 1.47
N ASN A 70 3.97 -18.73 1.61
CA ASN A 70 5.09 -18.92 2.53
C ASN A 70 6.37 -18.21 2.02
N ALA A 71 6.63 -18.25 0.72
CA ALA A 71 7.72 -17.52 0.10
C ALA A 71 7.54 -16.00 0.23
N ILE A 72 6.27 -15.51 0.14
CA ILE A 72 5.95 -14.09 0.36
C ILE A 72 6.26 -13.71 1.82
N LEU A 73 5.83 -14.51 2.79
CA LEU A 73 6.10 -14.26 4.21
C LEU A 73 7.59 -14.31 4.53
N ALA A 74 8.33 -15.22 3.90
CA ALA A 74 9.78 -15.36 4.05
C ALA A 74 10.60 -14.36 3.20
N HIS A 75 9.94 -13.41 2.49
CA HIS A 75 10.56 -12.46 1.55
C HIS A 75 11.41 -13.10 0.43
N GLU A 76 11.09 -14.32 0.07
CA GLU A 76 11.73 -15.08 -1.01
C GLU A 76 10.98 -14.96 -2.35
N TYR A 77 9.81 -14.31 -2.35
CA TYR A 77 8.95 -14.17 -3.52
C TYR A 77 9.23 -12.87 -4.26
N THR A 78 9.50 -12.99 -5.55
CA THR A 78 9.78 -11.85 -6.43
C THR A 78 8.57 -11.60 -7.34
N TRP A 79 7.66 -10.71 -6.92
CA TRP A 79 6.40 -10.43 -7.62
C TRP A 79 6.57 -9.80 -9.02
N ASN A 80 7.70 -9.14 -9.28
CA ASN A 80 8.01 -8.42 -10.52
C ASN A 80 8.71 -9.28 -11.60
N THR A 81 9.25 -10.44 -11.24
CA THR A 81 9.95 -11.35 -12.18
C THR A 81 9.06 -12.46 -12.71
N TYR A 82 7.79 -12.49 -12.32
CA TYR A 82 6.87 -13.51 -12.79
C TYR A 82 6.74 -13.48 -14.30
N ASN A 83 7.48 -14.38 -14.95
CA ASN A 83 7.63 -14.47 -16.38
C ASN A 83 6.67 -15.49 -17.00
N ASP A 84 5.41 -15.52 -16.54
CA ASP A 84 4.40 -16.31 -17.21
C ASP A 84 4.05 -15.62 -18.53
N LYS A 85 4.44 -16.22 -19.63
CA LYS A 85 4.11 -15.80 -21.00
C LYS A 85 2.60 -15.77 -21.25
N LYS A 86 1.81 -16.21 -20.28
CA LYS A 86 0.36 -16.39 -20.34
C LYS A 86 -0.35 -15.51 -19.30
N HIS A 87 -0.76 -14.33 -19.69
CA HIS A 87 -2.00 -13.72 -19.24
C HIS A 87 -2.10 -12.87 -17.97
N TYR A 88 -1.22 -12.90 -16.98
CA TYR A 88 -1.41 -11.97 -15.85
C TYR A 88 -0.17 -11.20 -15.45
N LYS A 89 0.08 -10.14 -16.18
CA LYS A 89 1.03 -9.11 -15.75
C LYS A 89 0.45 -8.26 -14.59
N ALA A 90 -0.32 -8.87 -13.70
CA ALA A 90 -1.00 -8.17 -12.62
C ALA A 90 -0.03 -7.71 -11.51
N TYR A 91 1.03 -7.01 -11.90
CA TYR A 91 2.09 -6.57 -10.98
C TYR A 91 1.56 -5.75 -9.81
N SER A 92 0.66 -4.79 -10.08
CA SER A 92 0.02 -3.99 -9.04
C SER A 92 -0.80 -4.85 -8.08
N TYR A 93 -1.51 -5.86 -8.58
CA TYR A 93 -2.29 -6.74 -7.72
C TYR A 93 -1.38 -7.65 -6.87
N ARG A 94 -0.34 -8.26 -7.47
CA ARG A 94 0.62 -9.08 -6.74
C ARG A 94 1.33 -8.26 -5.67
N SER A 95 1.80 -7.07 -6.00
CA SER A 95 2.48 -6.20 -5.04
C SER A 95 1.59 -5.83 -3.85
N LYS A 96 0.28 -5.64 -4.07
CA LYS A 96 -0.70 -5.40 -2.99
C LYS A 96 -0.79 -6.57 -2.02
N ILE A 97 -0.84 -7.80 -2.53
CA ILE A 97 -0.90 -8.99 -1.67
C ILE A 97 0.44 -9.19 -0.94
N CYS A 98 1.57 -9.02 -1.63
CA CYS A 98 2.89 -9.08 -1.00
C CYS A 98 3.04 -8.03 0.10
N PHE A 99 2.65 -6.79 -0.17
CA PHE A 99 2.67 -5.69 0.80
C PHE A 99 1.80 -5.99 2.04
N LEU A 100 0.59 -6.52 1.87
CA LEU A 100 -0.27 -6.87 2.99
C LEU A 100 0.27 -8.04 3.81
N LEU A 101 0.85 -9.04 3.18
CA LEU A 101 1.40 -10.21 3.88
C LEU A 101 2.71 -9.90 4.61
N ASN A 102 3.61 -9.14 3.99
CA ASN A 102 4.90 -8.79 4.59
C ASN A 102 5.26 -7.31 4.30
N PRO A 103 4.59 -6.35 4.96
CA PRO A 103 4.80 -4.93 4.72
C PRO A 103 6.21 -4.45 5.11
N VAL A 104 6.86 -5.09 6.07
CA VAL A 104 8.23 -4.72 6.50
C VAL A 104 9.24 -4.92 5.37
N TYR A 105 9.06 -5.93 4.55
CA TYR A 105 9.92 -6.18 3.38
C TYR A 105 9.45 -5.43 2.14
N TYR A 106 8.17 -5.57 1.75
CA TYR A 106 7.66 -4.99 0.50
C TYR A 106 7.32 -3.49 0.59
N LYS A 107 7.27 -2.91 1.74
CA LYS A 107 7.19 -1.49 2.17
C LYS A 107 6.25 -0.55 1.39
N LEU A 108 6.12 -0.67 0.08
CA LEU A 108 5.23 0.13 -0.77
C LEU A 108 4.57 -0.73 -1.85
N ILE A 109 3.33 -0.39 -2.19
CA ILE A 109 2.58 -0.99 -3.29
C ILE A 109 3.11 -0.45 -4.62
N TYR A 110 3.40 -1.35 -5.57
CA TYR A 110 3.69 -0.96 -6.95
C TYR A 110 2.40 -0.65 -7.70
N ASP A 111 2.10 0.62 -7.89
CA ASP A 111 1.03 1.10 -8.77
C ASP A 111 1.42 2.43 -9.44
N GLY A 112 0.50 2.94 -10.30
CA GLY A 112 0.77 4.13 -11.09
C GLY A 112 0.97 5.40 -10.25
N LEU A 113 0.24 5.54 -9.14
CA LEU A 113 0.31 6.73 -8.27
C LEU A 113 1.57 6.73 -7.43
N ASN A 114 1.87 5.62 -6.76
CA ASN A 114 3.12 5.48 -5.99
C ASN A 114 4.35 5.63 -6.89
N LYS A 115 4.31 5.05 -8.10
CA LYS A 115 5.38 5.23 -9.09
C LYS A 115 5.58 6.70 -9.47
N LYS A 116 4.48 7.43 -9.74
CA LYS A 116 4.52 8.87 -10.04
C LYS A 116 5.12 9.64 -8.86
N ALA A 117 4.62 9.43 -7.66
CA ALA A 117 5.07 10.12 -6.44
C ALA A 117 6.56 9.89 -6.16
N LEU A 118 7.05 8.66 -6.29
CA LEU A 118 8.49 8.36 -6.14
C LEU A 118 9.33 9.00 -7.24
N THR A 119 8.84 9.00 -8.48
CA THR A 119 9.55 9.68 -9.60
C THR A 119 9.70 11.18 -9.32
N GLU A 120 8.66 11.82 -8.80
CA GLU A 120 8.69 13.24 -8.42
C GLU A 120 9.62 13.49 -7.22
N PHE A 121 9.58 12.61 -6.21
CA PHE A 121 10.50 12.68 -5.08
C PHE A 121 11.96 12.64 -5.54
N TYR A 122 12.33 11.68 -6.39
CA TYR A 122 13.71 11.58 -6.88
C TYR A 122 14.14 12.78 -7.71
N LYS A 123 13.25 13.31 -8.54
CA LYS A 123 13.52 14.57 -9.26
C LYS A 123 13.77 15.73 -8.31
N SER A 124 13.03 15.83 -7.21
CA SER A 124 13.18 16.93 -6.23
C SER A 124 14.52 16.92 -5.50
N ILE A 125 15.17 15.77 -5.40
CA ILE A 125 16.52 15.61 -4.80
C ILE A 125 17.61 15.44 -5.85
N ASN A 126 17.34 15.76 -7.13
CA ASN A 126 18.26 15.63 -8.26
C ASN A 126 18.81 14.19 -8.45
N ASP A 127 18.04 13.17 -8.09
CA ASP A 127 18.39 11.77 -8.33
C ASP A 127 17.75 11.31 -9.65
N THR A 128 18.53 10.77 -10.56
CA THR A 128 18.10 10.34 -11.91
C THR A 128 17.68 8.88 -11.98
N ARG A 129 17.52 8.20 -10.83
CA ARG A 129 17.17 6.78 -10.83
C ARG A 129 15.83 6.52 -11.51
N LYS A 130 15.81 5.44 -12.25
CA LYS A 130 14.61 4.98 -12.92
C LYS A 130 13.68 4.28 -11.93
N VAL A 131 12.42 4.70 -11.91
CA VAL A 131 11.37 4.10 -11.09
C VAL A 131 10.52 3.20 -11.96
N ASP A 132 10.79 1.90 -11.94
CA ASP A 132 9.99 0.90 -12.68
C ASP A 132 9.85 -0.40 -11.85
N LYS A 133 9.22 -1.42 -12.45
CA LYS A 133 8.97 -2.68 -11.74
C LYS A 133 10.24 -3.49 -11.48
N GLU A 134 11.24 -3.37 -12.33
CA GLU A 134 12.51 -4.08 -12.21
C GLU A 134 13.36 -3.51 -11.06
N THR A 135 13.35 -2.20 -10.90
CA THR A 135 14.11 -1.47 -9.86
C THR A 135 13.29 -1.15 -8.62
N TRP A 136 12.03 -1.60 -8.54
CA TRP A 136 11.09 -1.18 -7.50
C TRP A 136 11.61 -1.38 -6.08
N GLN A 137 12.10 -2.58 -5.77
CA GLN A 137 12.56 -2.89 -4.41
C GLN A 137 13.74 -2.00 -3.99
N GLU A 138 14.75 -1.85 -4.85
CA GLU A 138 15.89 -0.97 -4.59
C GLU A 138 15.46 0.50 -4.46
N THR A 139 14.52 0.93 -5.29
CA THR A 139 13.95 2.27 -5.25
C THR A 139 13.25 2.54 -3.92
N VAL A 140 12.42 1.60 -3.48
CA VAL A 140 11.71 1.70 -2.20
C VAL A 140 12.67 1.69 -1.01
N GLU A 141 13.65 0.80 -0.99
CA GLU A 141 14.69 0.78 0.05
C GLU A 141 15.45 2.11 0.14
N HIS A 142 15.86 2.65 -0.99
CA HIS A 142 16.53 3.94 -1.03
C HIS A 142 15.61 5.09 -0.59
N TYR A 143 14.32 5.06 -0.98
CA TYR A 143 13.35 6.04 -0.51
C TYR A 143 13.27 6.03 1.03
N TYR A 144 13.07 4.85 1.63
CA TYR A 144 13.02 4.72 3.09
C TYR A 144 14.32 5.14 3.79
N SER A 145 15.50 4.98 3.13
CA SER A 145 16.77 5.47 3.67
C SER A 145 16.86 6.99 3.77
N LYS A 146 15.98 7.73 3.08
CA LYS A 146 15.88 9.20 3.15
C LYS A 146 14.84 9.69 4.15
N LEU A 147 14.01 8.81 4.66
CA LEU A 147 13.03 9.15 5.68
C LEU A 147 13.67 9.20 7.09
N PRO A 148 13.06 9.92 8.03
CA PRO A 148 13.53 9.97 9.41
C PRO A 148 13.31 8.67 10.18
N PHE A 149 12.74 7.65 9.53
CA PHE A 149 12.60 6.31 10.10
C PHE A 149 12.91 5.23 9.06
N SER A 150 13.43 4.11 9.52
CA SER A 150 13.63 2.91 8.70
C SER A 150 12.82 1.77 9.31
N PRO A 151 11.84 1.21 8.60
CA PRO A 151 11.06 0.07 9.09
C PRO A 151 11.97 -1.13 9.38
N LYS A 152 11.81 -1.75 10.54
CA LYS A 152 12.66 -2.87 11.00
C LYS A 152 11.85 -4.14 11.28
N ASP A 153 10.66 -3.98 11.81
CA ASP A 153 9.84 -5.09 12.28
C ASP A 153 8.33 -4.75 12.21
N GLU A 154 7.52 -5.65 12.75
CA GLU A 154 6.07 -5.52 12.72
C GLU A 154 5.51 -4.33 13.50
N THR A 155 6.26 -3.73 14.41
CA THR A 155 5.82 -2.54 15.16
C THR A 155 5.76 -1.30 14.26
N ASP A 156 6.44 -1.34 13.11
CA ASP A 156 6.46 -0.25 12.14
C ASP A 156 5.33 -0.34 11.08
N ILE A 157 4.50 -1.38 11.10
CA ILE A 157 3.49 -1.65 10.05
C ILE A 157 2.54 -0.48 9.87
N ASP A 158 2.06 0.12 10.95
CA ASP A 158 1.16 1.27 10.89
C ASP A 158 1.81 2.45 10.14
N ARG A 159 3.07 2.73 10.45
CA ARG A 159 3.86 3.79 9.77
C ARG A 159 4.10 3.48 8.30
N ILE A 160 4.34 2.21 7.95
CA ILE A 160 4.49 1.76 6.56
C ILE A 160 3.18 1.96 5.80
N PHE A 161 2.04 1.61 6.40
CA PHE A 161 0.72 1.78 5.78
C PHE A 161 0.37 3.25 5.56
N ARG A 162 0.74 4.13 6.52
CA ARG A 162 0.59 5.58 6.39
C ARG A 162 1.47 6.15 5.30
N GLU A 163 2.71 5.70 5.19
CA GLU A 163 3.64 6.18 4.18
C GLU A 163 3.19 5.78 2.76
N ASP A 164 2.71 4.55 2.57
CA ASP A 164 2.09 4.11 1.31
C ASP A 164 0.87 4.97 0.95
N PHE A 165 0.01 5.29 1.93
CA PHE A 165 -1.13 6.17 1.71
C PHE A 165 -0.71 7.60 1.32
N LYS A 166 0.28 8.18 1.98
CA LYS A 166 0.77 9.54 1.69
C LYS A 166 1.24 9.67 0.24
N LEU A 167 2.00 8.70 -0.25
CA LEU A 167 2.47 8.68 -1.63
C LEU A 167 1.31 8.49 -2.60
N TRP A 168 0.45 7.51 -2.35
CA TRP A 168 -0.69 7.20 -3.20
C TRP A 168 -1.70 8.36 -3.29
N ALA A 169 -1.95 9.03 -2.18
CA ALA A 169 -2.95 10.10 -2.05
C ALA A 169 -2.34 11.51 -2.11
N LYS A 170 -1.12 11.67 -2.63
CA LYS A 170 -0.37 12.93 -2.62
C LYS A 170 -1.20 14.12 -3.14
N ASP A 171 -1.90 13.93 -4.26
CA ASP A 171 -2.71 14.97 -4.91
C ASP A 171 -4.21 14.85 -4.59
N THR A 172 -4.59 14.02 -3.62
CA THR A 172 -6.00 13.79 -3.28
C THR A 172 -6.45 14.77 -2.20
N VAL A 173 -7.61 15.38 -2.40
CA VAL A 173 -8.24 16.25 -1.38
C VAL A 173 -8.63 15.39 -0.17
N LYS A 174 -8.16 15.78 1.01
CA LYS A 174 -8.34 15.05 2.27
C LYS A 174 -9.31 15.77 3.18
N THR A 175 -9.96 15.02 4.07
CA THR A 175 -10.81 15.57 5.13
C THR A 175 -10.06 15.45 6.45
N TRP A 176 -9.84 16.56 7.11
CA TRP A 176 -9.12 16.65 8.37
C TRP A 176 -10.07 16.82 9.55
N ILE A 177 -9.87 16.03 10.60
CA ILE A 177 -10.46 16.27 11.92
C ILE A 177 -9.48 17.18 12.66
N VAL A 178 -9.96 18.35 13.06
CA VAL A 178 -9.19 19.32 13.83
C VAL A 178 -9.87 19.51 15.18
N LYS A 179 -9.09 19.40 16.26
CA LYS A 179 -9.57 19.66 17.62
C LYS A 179 -9.05 21.03 18.08
N GLU A 180 -9.93 22.01 18.03
CA GLU A 180 -9.64 23.41 18.44
C GLU A 180 -10.53 23.80 19.61
N ASN A 181 -9.96 24.36 20.69
CA ASN A 181 -10.71 24.87 21.84
C ASN A 181 -11.77 23.92 22.42
N GLY A 182 -11.51 22.61 22.38
CA GLY A 182 -12.44 21.57 22.85
C GLY A 182 -13.54 21.18 21.85
N HIS A 183 -13.58 21.80 20.67
CA HIS A 183 -14.52 21.48 19.60
C HIS A 183 -13.84 20.61 18.54
N ILE A 184 -14.62 19.69 17.93
CA ILE A 184 -14.19 18.87 16.80
C ILE A 184 -14.75 19.49 15.53
N MET A 185 -13.87 19.83 14.59
CA MET A 185 -14.24 20.37 13.31
C MET A 185 -13.74 19.51 12.17
N TYR A 186 -14.47 19.50 11.05
CA TYR A 186 -14.09 18.83 9.81
C TYR A 186 -13.69 19.87 8.78
N LYS A 187 -12.44 19.80 8.34
CA LYS A 187 -11.89 20.73 7.33
C LYS A 187 -11.45 19.94 6.10
N ARG A 188 -11.72 20.47 4.91
CA ARG A 188 -11.37 19.83 3.67
C ARG A 188 -10.25 20.57 2.96
N GLY A 189 -9.13 19.92 2.70
CA GLY A 189 -7.96 20.49 2.03
C GLY A 189 -6.95 19.40 1.64
N LEU A 190 -5.95 19.75 0.85
CA LEU A 190 -4.89 18.82 0.42
C LEU A 190 -3.88 18.52 1.53
N THR A 191 -3.54 19.55 2.29
CA THR A 191 -2.57 19.46 3.41
C THR A 191 -3.21 19.99 4.70
N PRO A 192 -2.60 19.73 5.86
CA PRO A 192 -3.04 20.34 7.12
C PRO A 192 -3.11 21.87 7.03
N GLU A 193 -2.12 22.49 6.41
CA GLU A 193 -2.03 23.95 6.25
C GLU A 193 -3.19 24.47 5.40
N SER A 194 -3.45 23.84 4.24
CA SER A 194 -4.58 24.25 3.38
C SER A 194 -5.94 23.98 4.03
N ALA A 195 -6.04 22.98 4.92
CA ALA A 195 -7.26 22.78 5.69
C ALA A 195 -7.47 23.85 6.77
N GLN A 196 -6.40 24.42 7.33
CA GLN A 196 -6.49 25.55 8.27
C GLN A 196 -6.92 26.85 7.56
N GLU A 197 -6.43 27.13 6.36
CA GLU A 197 -6.78 28.31 5.57
C GLU A 197 -8.26 28.37 5.17
N LEU A 198 -8.93 27.22 5.02
CA LEU A 198 -10.36 27.13 4.70
C LEU A 198 -11.28 27.46 5.89
N SER A 199 -10.75 27.93 7.00
CA SER A 199 -11.47 28.19 8.26
C SER A 199 -11.84 29.65 8.50
N VAL A 200 -11.75 30.50 7.48
CA VAL A 200 -12.12 31.94 7.53
C VAL A 200 -13.52 32.16 6.99
#